data_8070281a41d6d4e7a7751c4e9afea48b
#
_entry.id   8070281a41d6d4e7a7751c4e9afea48b
#
_cell.length_a   1.000
_cell.length_b   1.000
_cell.length_c   1.000
_cell.angle_alpha   90.00
_cell.angle_beta   90.00
_cell.angle_gamma   90.00
#
_symmetry.space_group_name_H-M   'P 1'
#
loop_
_entity.id
_entity.type
_entity.pdbx_description
1 polymer ?
#
loop_
_entity_poly.entity_id
_entity_poly.type
_entity_poly.pdbx_seq_one_letter_code
_entity_poly.pdbx_strand_id
1 'polypeptide(L)'
;MSVKSSIIKDFSEQYSAALKMTEDVIVKCKEELWQDYNHKEVISQLVYHILASADYSLCKTNNERDSFNRKYGESGFSFHDPNKNFSKNQLTDYLEEIKEKADNLFNNLHSQLEKEDKFLALP
;
A
#
# COMPACT_ATOMS: atom_id res chain seq x y z
N MET A 1 -20.52 17.20 -6.88
CA MET A 1 -19.73 15.96 -6.81
C MET A 1 -20.68 14.79 -6.65
N SER A 2 -20.53 13.74 -7.43
CA SER A 2 -21.37 12.55 -7.30
C SER A 2 -21.05 11.75 -6.04
N VAL A 3 -21.96 10.85 -5.65
CA VAL A 3 -21.73 9.95 -4.52
C VAL A 3 -20.51 9.07 -4.78
N LYS A 4 -20.34 8.56 -6.01
CA LYS A 4 -19.17 7.74 -6.38
C LYS A 4 -17.87 8.51 -6.24
N SER A 5 -17.82 9.77 -6.69
CA SER A 5 -16.65 10.62 -6.56
C SER A 5 -16.30 10.88 -5.09
N SER A 6 -17.32 11.09 -4.24
CA SER A 6 -17.12 11.29 -2.80
C SER A 6 -16.54 10.04 -2.14
N ILE A 7 -17.03 8.85 -2.50
CA ILE A 7 -16.54 7.59 -1.98
C ILE A 7 -15.06 7.39 -2.37
N ILE A 8 -14.70 7.63 -3.63
CA ILE A 8 -13.32 7.50 -4.10
C ILE A 8 -12.41 8.47 -3.38
N LYS A 9 -12.85 9.71 -3.18
CA LYS A 9 -12.08 10.70 -2.42
C LYS A 9 -11.82 10.22 -1.00
N ASP A 10 -12.85 9.72 -0.32
CA ASP A 10 -12.72 9.21 1.04
C ASP A 10 -11.77 8.02 1.13
N PHE A 11 -11.86 7.05 0.21
CA PHE A 11 -10.94 5.93 0.13
C PHE A 11 -9.51 6.40 -0.10
N SER A 12 -9.31 7.34 -1.02
CA SER A 12 -7.99 7.90 -1.32
C SER A 12 -7.37 8.53 -0.09
N GLU A 13 -8.14 9.32 0.66
CA GLU A 13 -7.67 9.98 1.88
C GLU A 13 -7.33 8.96 2.97
N GLN A 14 -8.17 7.94 3.17
CA GLN A 14 -7.93 6.88 4.15
C GLN A 14 -6.70 6.05 3.78
N TYR A 15 -6.55 5.72 2.50
CA TYR A 15 -5.40 4.96 2.01
C TYR A 15 -4.11 5.73 2.23
N SER A 16 -4.10 7.03 1.90
CA SER A 16 -2.95 7.90 2.11
C SER A 16 -2.61 8.03 3.59
N ALA A 17 -3.60 8.14 4.46
CA ALA A 17 -3.40 8.19 5.90
C ALA A 17 -2.76 6.90 6.44
N ALA A 18 -3.21 5.74 5.96
CA ALA A 18 -2.65 4.45 6.36
C ALA A 18 -1.19 4.32 5.93
N LEU A 19 -0.85 4.75 4.71
CA LEU A 19 0.53 4.75 4.23
C LEU A 19 1.40 5.71 5.04
N LYS A 20 0.86 6.87 5.43
CA LYS A 20 1.58 7.82 6.27
C LYS A 20 1.86 7.26 7.65
N MET A 21 0.91 6.54 8.25
CA MET A 21 1.11 5.87 9.52
C MET A 21 2.21 4.80 9.41
N THR A 22 2.23 4.05 8.32
CA THR A 22 3.26 3.04 8.07
C THR A 22 4.64 3.69 7.92
N GLU A 23 4.72 4.81 7.20
CA GLU A 23 5.94 5.60 7.08
C GLU A 23 6.46 6.06 8.44
N ASP A 24 5.56 6.55 9.30
CA ASP A 24 5.92 7.00 10.64
C ASP A 24 6.49 5.85 11.48
N VAL A 25 5.94 4.63 11.36
CA VAL A 25 6.50 3.45 12.04
C VAL A 25 7.93 3.18 11.55
N ILE A 26 8.17 3.23 10.24
CA ILE A 26 9.51 3.01 9.68
C ILE A 26 10.49 4.05 10.23
N VAL A 27 10.11 5.32 10.21
CA VAL A 27 10.99 6.41 10.62
C VAL A 27 11.27 6.40 12.13
N LYS A 28 10.24 6.16 12.93
CA LYS A 28 10.30 6.30 14.39
C LYS A 28 10.78 5.04 15.12
N CYS A 29 10.74 3.88 14.47
CA CYS A 29 11.20 2.66 15.07
C CYS A 29 12.71 2.73 15.31
N LYS A 30 13.15 2.39 16.52
CA LYS A 30 14.58 2.35 16.84
C LYS A 30 15.27 1.25 16.06
N GLU A 31 16.49 1.48 15.61
CA GLU A 31 17.26 0.50 14.82
C GLU A 31 17.42 -0.84 15.55
N GLU A 32 17.67 -0.80 16.87
CA GLU A 32 17.81 -2.02 17.66
C GLU A 32 16.53 -2.84 17.75
N LEU A 33 15.37 -2.25 17.46
CA LEU A 33 14.08 -2.94 17.47
C LEU A 33 13.61 -3.35 16.07
N TRP A 34 14.17 -2.75 15.03
CA TRP A 34 13.70 -2.92 13.65
C TRP A 34 13.83 -4.37 13.15
N GLN A 35 14.96 -5.03 13.46
CA GLN A 35 15.25 -6.41 13.09
C GLN A 35 15.45 -7.28 14.33
N ASP A 36 14.76 -7.02 15.41
CA ASP A 36 14.95 -7.74 16.67
C ASP A 36 14.17 -9.09 16.61
N TYR A 37 14.93 -10.17 16.60
CA TYR A 37 14.40 -11.54 16.58
C TYR A 37 14.09 -12.11 17.96
N ASN A 38 14.33 -11.34 19.02
CA ASN A 38 14.00 -11.75 20.40
C ASN A 38 12.50 -11.61 20.70
N HIS A 39 11.78 -10.91 19.85
CA HIS A 39 10.32 -10.79 19.95
C HIS A 39 9.66 -11.83 19.07
N LYS A 40 8.40 -12.16 19.38
CA LYS A 40 7.59 -13.12 18.62
C LYS A 40 7.46 -12.72 17.15
N GLU A 41 7.36 -11.43 16.88
CA GLU A 41 7.21 -10.88 15.54
C GLU A 41 8.27 -9.82 15.30
N VAL A 42 8.90 -9.85 14.12
CA VAL A 42 9.94 -8.89 13.73
C VAL A 42 9.25 -7.70 13.04
N ILE A 43 9.49 -6.49 13.54
CA ILE A 43 8.81 -5.28 13.06
C ILE A 43 9.01 -5.07 11.56
N SER A 44 10.23 -5.24 11.06
CA SER A 44 10.49 -5.08 9.61
C SER A 44 9.65 -6.02 8.75
N GLN A 45 9.43 -7.24 9.21
CA GLN A 45 8.64 -8.22 8.49
C GLN A 45 7.14 -7.89 8.51
N LEU A 46 6.64 -7.38 9.64
CA LEU A 46 5.27 -6.88 9.75
C LEU A 46 5.05 -5.70 8.80
N VAL A 47 5.97 -4.75 8.78
CA VAL A 47 5.88 -3.58 7.90
C VAL A 47 5.90 -4.02 6.44
N TYR A 48 6.80 -4.95 6.07
CA TYR A 48 6.83 -5.48 4.72
C TYR A 48 5.48 -6.13 4.34
N HIS A 49 4.90 -6.91 5.25
CA HIS A 49 3.60 -7.54 5.01
C HIS A 49 2.50 -6.51 4.75
N ILE A 50 2.48 -5.44 5.54
CA ILE A 50 1.52 -4.33 5.36
C ILE A 50 1.69 -3.70 3.97
N LEU A 51 2.93 -3.41 3.58
CA LEU A 51 3.21 -2.80 2.28
C LEU A 51 2.86 -3.74 1.12
N ALA A 52 3.20 -5.02 1.22
CA ALA A 52 2.87 -5.99 0.18
C ALA A 52 1.36 -6.17 0.04
N SER A 53 0.63 -6.14 1.14
CA SER A 53 -0.83 -6.22 1.14
C SER A 53 -1.45 -4.97 0.51
N ALA A 54 -0.91 -3.80 0.81
CA ALA A 54 -1.34 -2.53 0.22
C ALA A 54 -1.10 -2.53 -1.29
N ASP A 55 0.06 -2.99 -1.72
CA ASP A 55 0.40 -3.10 -3.14
C ASP A 55 -0.55 -4.03 -3.87
N TYR A 56 -0.79 -5.22 -3.31
CA TYR A 56 -1.74 -6.19 -3.87
C TYR A 56 -3.13 -5.59 -4.00
N SER A 57 -3.59 -4.80 -3.03
CA SER A 57 -4.92 -4.20 -3.05
C SER A 57 -5.12 -3.19 -4.17
N LEU A 58 -4.05 -2.72 -4.80
CA LEU A 58 -4.11 -1.81 -5.94
C LEU A 58 -4.27 -2.51 -7.29
N CYS A 59 -4.28 -3.84 -7.32
CA CYS A 59 -4.55 -4.60 -8.54
C CYS A 59 -5.96 -4.31 -9.04
N LYS A 60 -6.08 -3.99 -10.33
CA LYS A 60 -7.35 -3.58 -10.95
C LYS A 60 -8.19 -4.74 -11.44
N THR A 61 -7.55 -5.84 -11.83
CA THR A 61 -8.20 -6.98 -12.47
C THR A 61 -7.80 -8.28 -11.79
N ASN A 62 -8.58 -9.34 -12.04
CA ASN A 62 -8.25 -10.68 -11.57
C ASN A 62 -6.93 -11.18 -12.18
N ASN A 63 -6.65 -10.84 -13.44
CA ASN A 63 -5.40 -11.21 -14.08
C ASN A 63 -4.19 -10.56 -13.39
N GLU A 64 -4.30 -9.29 -13.01
CA GLU A 64 -3.24 -8.62 -12.25
C GLU A 64 -3.04 -9.28 -10.88
N ARG A 65 -4.11 -9.63 -10.20
CA ARG A 65 -4.05 -10.31 -8.90
C ARG A 65 -3.40 -11.70 -9.01
N ASP A 66 -3.78 -12.45 -10.03
CA ASP A 66 -3.25 -13.82 -10.25
C ASP A 66 -1.77 -13.82 -10.61
N SER A 67 -1.30 -12.79 -11.30
CA SER A 67 0.10 -12.64 -11.70
C SER A 67 0.92 -11.73 -10.77
N PHE A 68 0.35 -11.29 -9.67
CA PHE A 68 1.03 -10.37 -8.75
C PHE A 68 2.24 -11.03 -8.11
N ASN A 69 3.39 -10.37 -8.23
CA ASN A 69 4.63 -10.76 -7.57
C ASN A 69 4.98 -9.75 -6.49
N ARG A 70 5.19 -10.23 -5.27
CA ARG A 70 5.63 -9.38 -4.18
C ARG A 70 7.06 -8.92 -4.43
N LYS A 71 7.32 -7.64 -4.19
CA LYS A 71 8.59 -6.99 -4.56
C LYS A 71 9.82 -7.70 -3.98
N TYR A 72 9.75 -8.10 -2.73
CA TYR A 72 10.87 -8.73 -2.02
C TYR A 72 10.56 -10.15 -1.59
N GLY A 73 9.65 -10.84 -2.29
CA GLY A 73 9.27 -12.21 -2.02
C GLY A 73 8.11 -12.33 -1.03
N GLU A 74 7.81 -13.56 -0.63
CA GLU A 74 6.70 -13.86 0.27
C GLU A 74 6.84 -13.14 1.61
N SER A 75 5.73 -12.56 2.08
CA SER A 75 5.63 -12.07 3.44
C SER A 75 5.21 -13.24 4.32
N GLY A 76 6.16 -13.83 5.03
CA GLY A 76 5.97 -15.07 5.76
C GLY A 76 4.79 -15.07 6.72
N PHE A 77 4.26 -16.25 7.00
CA PHE A 77 3.12 -16.42 7.88
C PHE A 77 3.46 -16.18 9.36
N SER A 78 4.71 -16.35 9.75
CA SER A 78 5.11 -16.22 11.16
C SER A 78 5.65 -14.86 11.54
N PHE A 79 6.05 -14.03 10.56
CA PHE A 79 6.74 -12.75 10.77
C PHE A 79 8.00 -12.88 11.63
N HIS A 80 8.62 -14.06 11.60
CA HIS A 80 9.84 -14.35 12.36
C HIS A 80 10.75 -15.28 11.55
N ASP A 81 11.01 -14.92 10.30
CA ASP A 81 11.86 -15.70 9.41
C ASP A 81 13.29 -15.13 9.45
N PRO A 82 14.28 -15.91 9.92
CA PRO A 82 15.65 -15.40 10.03
C PRO A 82 16.30 -15.08 8.68
N ASN A 83 15.73 -15.56 7.58
CA ASN A 83 16.25 -15.30 6.24
C ASN A 83 15.65 -14.07 5.57
N LYS A 84 14.71 -13.39 6.22
CA LYS A 84 14.01 -12.23 5.65
C LYS A 84 14.44 -10.96 6.39
N ASN A 85 15.35 -10.24 5.78
CA ASN A 85 15.87 -8.98 6.31
C ASN A 85 15.50 -7.83 5.38
N PHE A 86 14.77 -6.85 5.90
CA PHE A 86 14.38 -5.68 5.15
C PHE A 86 14.92 -4.43 5.82
N SER A 87 15.74 -3.65 5.11
CA SER A 87 16.22 -2.38 5.64
C SER A 87 15.10 -1.34 5.62
N LYS A 88 15.21 -0.32 6.45
CA LYS A 88 14.29 0.82 6.42
C LYS A 88 14.28 1.50 5.06
N ASN A 89 15.45 1.62 4.41
CA ASN A 89 15.55 2.22 3.08
C ASN A 89 14.79 1.41 2.04
N GLN A 90 14.92 0.08 2.03
CA GLN A 90 14.16 -0.78 1.12
C GLN A 90 12.66 -0.56 1.28
N LEU A 91 12.17 -0.55 2.51
CA LEU A 91 10.73 -0.42 2.75
C LEU A 91 10.23 1.00 2.52
N THR A 92 11.06 2.01 2.75
CA THR A 92 10.72 3.39 2.38
C THR A 92 10.56 3.53 0.86
N ASP A 93 11.49 2.98 0.09
CA ASP A 93 11.41 2.99 -1.37
C ASP A 93 10.16 2.27 -1.87
N TYR A 94 9.84 1.13 -1.27
CA TYR A 94 8.63 0.39 -1.63
C TYR A 94 7.38 1.18 -1.30
N LEU A 95 7.34 1.83 -0.15
CA LEU A 95 6.22 2.67 0.26
C LEU A 95 6.00 3.82 -0.75
N GLU A 96 7.07 4.45 -1.22
CA GLU A 96 6.97 5.52 -2.22
C GLU A 96 6.42 5.00 -3.55
N GLU A 97 6.83 3.79 -3.98
CA GLU A 97 6.25 3.15 -5.17
C GLU A 97 4.75 2.91 -5.02
N ILE A 98 4.33 2.45 -3.85
CA ILE A 98 2.91 2.19 -3.56
C ILE A 98 2.12 3.49 -3.57
N LYS A 99 2.66 4.56 -2.98
CA LYS A 99 2.04 5.89 -3.01
C LYS A 99 1.80 6.36 -4.43
N GLU A 100 2.79 6.23 -5.30
CA GLU A 100 2.69 6.63 -6.70
C GLU A 100 1.62 5.82 -7.43
N LYS A 101 1.60 4.50 -7.24
CA LYS A 101 0.58 3.63 -7.82
C LYS A 101 -0.83 4.00 -7.33
N ALA A 102 -0.97 4.29 -6.05
CA ALA A 102 -2.26 4.66 -5.45
C ALA A 102 -2.75 6.00 -6.03
N ASP A 103 -1.87 6.99 -6.10
CA ASP A 103 -2.23 8.30 -6.65
C ASP A 103 -2.69 8.18 -8.11
N ASN A 104 -1.97 7.41 -8.92
CA ASN A 104 -2.33 7.18 -10.32
C ASN A 104 -3.67 6.47 -10.44
N LEU A 105 -3.90 5.43 -9.63
CA LEU A 105 -5.15 4.69 -9.65
C LEU A 105 -6.34 5.58 -9.27
N PHE A 106 -6.24 6.30 -8.16
CA PHE A 106 -7.35 7.13 -7.67
C PHE A 106 -7.62 8.32 -8.59
N ASN A 107 -6.57 8.92 -9.15
CA ASN A 107 -6.72 10.01 -10.12
C ASN A 107 -7.42 9.54 -11.39
N ASN A 108 -7.07 8.34 -11.89
CA ASN A 108 -7.70 7.76 -13.07
C ASN A 108 -9.18 7.43 -12.80
N LEU A 109 -9.48 6.86 -11.65
CA LEU A 109 -10.88 6.56 -11.27
C LEU A 109 -11.69 7.84 -11.15
N HIS A 110 -11.13 8.88 -10.56
CA HIS A 110 -11.79 10.16 -10.44
C HIS A 110 -12.08 10.80 -11.81
N SER A 111 -11.10 10.76 -12.71
CA SER A 111 -11.27 11.25 -14.09
C SER A 111 -12.35 10.48 -14.85
N GLN A 112 -12.40 9.17 -14.70
CA GLN A 112 -13.43 8.34 -15.34
C GLN A 112 -14.83 8.71 -14.85
N LEU A 113 -14.98 8.91 -13.55
CA LEU A 113 -16.27 9.28 -12.98
C LEU A 113 -16.70 10.69 -13.40
N GLU A 114 -15.79 11.63 -13.53
CA GLU A 114 -16.09 12.96 -14.05
C GLU A 114 -16.61 12.89 -15.50
N LYS A 115 -16.02 12.04 -16.33
CA LYS A 115 -16.47 11.82 -17.71
C LYS A 115 -17.87 11.20 -17.74
N GLU A 116 -18.14 10.22 -16.89
CA GLU A 116 -19.48 9.61 -16.77
C GLU A 116 -20.51 10.65 -16.34
N ASP A 117 -20.21 11.46 -15.34
CA ASP A 117 -21.11 12.49 -14.85
C ASP A 117 -21.41 13.52 -15.93
N LYS A 118 -20.42 13.94 -16.71
CA LYS A 118 -20.61 14.84 -17.84
C LYS A 118 -21.49 14.22 -18.92
N PHE A 119 -21.25 12.96 -19.23
CA PHE A 119 -22.05 12.24 -20.24
C PHE A 119 -23.53 12.15 -19.81
N LEU A 120 -23.78 11.83 -18.55
CA LEU A 120 -25.14 11.72 -18.00
C LEU A 120 -25.83 13.08 -17.87
N ALA A 121 -25.07 14.16 -17.83
CA ALA A 121 -25.61 15.52 -17.75
C ALA A 121 -25.99 16.11 -19.11
N LEU A 122 -25.64 15.45 -20.20
CA LEU A 122 -26.01 15.93 -21.54
C LEU A 122 -27.50 15.78 -21.77
N PRO A 123 -28.15 16.77 -22.42
CA PRO A 123 -29.56 16.69 -22.71
C PRO A 123 -29.92 15.60 -23.72
#